data_47c7db931586a48ab0fff427974272a5
#
_entry.id   47c7db931586a48ab0fff427974272a5
#
_cell.length_a   1.000
_cell.length_b   1.000
_cell.length_c   1.000
_cell.angle_alpha   90.00
_cell.angle_beta   90.00
_cell.angle_gamma   90.00
#
_symmetry.space_group_name_H-M   'P 1'
#
loop_
_entity.id
_entity.type
_entity.pdbx_description
1 polymer ?
#
loop_
_entity_poly.entity_id
_entity_poly.type
_entity_poly.pdbx_seq_one_letter_code
_entity_poly.pdbx_strand_id
1 'polypeptide(L)'
;QKQTESNFIQENIDNAVAQETIQTDIIEKSGKILNPRTINKDGSIVYVPIDDWCSGFFPGNIWYTYELTGDKKWLPLAEKYTEALDSVQYLTWHHDVGFMVGCSYLNGYRFANKEEYKPVIIQTAKSLSTRFRPAAGVLQSWDADKGWQAQRGWKCPVIIDNMMNLELLFEASKLSGDSTYYNIAVKHADTTMKNHFRDDNSCYHVVDYDPVTGEVRKRQTAQGYADESAWARGQAWAIYGYTMCYRYTHDQKYLDMAEKIYNFIFNNPNLPEDLVPYWDFDAPNIPNEPRDVSAAACTASALYELSTYIPGKNYKETADKIMESLGSPAYRAEVGTNGNFILMHSVGSIPHGAEIDVPLNYADYYFLEGIMRKRDLEK
;
A
#
# COMPACT_ATOMS: atom_id res chain seq x y z
N GLN A 1 -15.33 5.29 -26.93
CA GLN A 1 -15.01 5.15 -25.49
C GLN A 1 -14.22 3.88 -25.20
N LYS A 2 -14.70 2.68 -25.61
CA LYS A 2 -13.97 1.41 -25.40
C LYS A 2 -12.57 1.41 -26.02
N GLN A 3 -12.40 2.03 -27.20
CA GLN A 3 -11.11 2.11 -27.87
C GLN A 3 -10.16 3.06 -27.16
N THR A 4 -10.66 4.16 -26.57
CA THR A 4 -9.88 5.10 -25.79
C THR A 4 -9.44 4.47 -24.45
N GLU A 5 -10.32 3.69 -23.82
CA GLU A 5 -10.01 2.97 -22.57
C GLU A 5 -8.98 1.86 -22.80
N SER A 6 -9.10 1.11 -23.90
CA SER A 6 -8.11 0.09 -24.30
C SER A 6 -6.75 0.72 -24.61
N ASN A 7 -6.75 1.90 -25.23
CA ASN A 7 -5.52 2.64 -25.51
C ASN A 7 -4.86 3.12 -24.21
N PHE A 8 -5.65 3.57 -23.23
CA PHE A 8 -5.13 3.99 -21.94
C PHE A 8 -4.38 2.85 -21.23
N ILE A 9 -5.02 1.68 -21.14
CA ILE A 9 -4.42 0.50 -20.48
C ILE A 9 -3.11 0.12 -21.18
N GLN A 10 -3.14 -0.06 -22.50
CA GLN A 10 -1.96 -0.49 -23.24
C GLN A 10 -0.84 0.55 -23.20
N GLU A 11 -1.17 1.83 -23.32
CA GLU A 11 -0.20 2.91 -23.25
C GLU A 11 0.53 2.91 -21.91
N ASN A 12 -0.18 2.71 -20.80
CA ASN A 12 0.41 2.68 -19.47
C ASN A 12 1.19 1.40 -19.21
N ILE A 13 0.76 0.26 -19.77
CA ILE A 13 1.56 -0.97 -19.74
C ILE A 13 2.87 -0.75 -20.49
N ASP A 14 2.82 -0.16 -21.68
CA ASP A 14 4.02 0.09 -22.50
C ASP A 14 5.01 1.02 -21.77
N ASN A 15 4.52 2.06 -21.13
CA ASN A 15 5.36 2.97 -20.35
C ASN A 15 6.00 2.24 -19.15
N ALA A 16 5.22 1.45 -18.42
CA ALA A 16 5.73 0.68 -17.28
C ALA A 16 6.81 -0.31 -17.71
N VAL A 17 6.56 -1.04 -18.79
CA VAL A 17 7.54 -1.99 -19.36
C VAL A 17 8.84 -1.28 -19.72
N ALA A 18 8.74 -0.13 -20.40
CA ALA A 18 9.91 0.65 -20.81
C ALA A 18 10.73 1.11 -19.60
N GLN A 19 10.06 1.69 -18.58
CA GLN A 19 10.74 2.15 -17.35
C GLN A 19 11.38 0.97 -16.58
N GLU A 20 10.64 -0.10 -16.38
CA GLU A 20 11.15 -1.25 -15.63
C GLU A 20 12.23 -2.00 -16.37
N THR A 21 12.22 -2.03 -17.69
CA THR A 21 13.29 -2.62 -18.50
C THR A 21 14.61 -1.90 -18.22
N ILE A 22 14.60 -0.57 -18.23
CA ILE A 22 15.82 0.22 -17.93
C ILE A 22 16.25 -0.03 -16.49
N GLN A 23 15.29 0.02 -15.55
CA GLN A 23 15.59 -0.14 -14.12
C GLN A 23 16.18 -1.53 -13.81
N THR A 24 15.60 -2.59 -14.32
CA THR A 24 16.08 -3.95 -14.08
C THR A 24 17.39 -4.22 -14.81
N ASP A 25 17.60 -3.67 -16.02
CA ASP A 25 18.87 -3.80 -16.74
C ASP A 25 20.03 -3.18 -15.95
N ILE A 26 19.82 -2.01 -15.36
CA ILE A 26 20.83 -1.35 -14.52
C ILE A 26 21.21 -2.24 -13.34
N ILE A 27 20.19 -2.79 -12.66
CA ILE A 27 20.40 -3.63 -11.48
C ILE A 27 21.09 -4.94 -11.87
N GLU A 28 20.66 -5.59 -12.95
CA GLU A 28 21.27 -6.85 -13.42
C GLU A 28 22.74 -6.65 -13.84
N LYS A 29 23.05 -5.55 -14.51
CA LYS A 29 24.43 -5.22 -14.89
C LYS A 29 25.34 -4.95 -13.71
N SER A 30 24.79 -4.55 -12.55
CA SER A 30 25.56 -4.33 -11.34
C SER A 30 26.09 -5.64 -10.75
N GLY A 31 25.53 -6.77 -11.11
CA GLY A 31 25.83 -8.08 -10.52
C GLY A 31 25.37 -8.22 -9.08
N LYS A 32 24.57 -7.27 -8.56
CA LYS A 32 24.06 -7.28 -7.20
C LYS A 32 22.54 -7.43 -7.20
N ILE A 33 21.98 -7.92 -6.08
CA ILE A 33 20.54 -7.90 -5.84
C ILE A 33 20.23 -6.58 -5.12
N LEU A 34 19.66 -5.62 -5.86
CA LEU A 34 19.36 -4.28 -5.36
C LEU A 34 17.84 -4.07 -5.36
N ASN A 35 17.34 -3.30 -4.40
CA ASN A 35 15.91 -3.05 -4.23
C ASN A 35 15.63 -1.54 -4.27
N PRO A 36 15.24 -0.99 -5.44
CA PRO A 36 15.02 0.44 -5.58
C PRO A 36 13.73 0.88 -4.88
N ARG A 37 13.83 1.95 -4.12
CA ARG A 37 12.70 2.53 -3.39
C ARG A 37 12.29 3.89 -3.91
N THR A 38 13.24 4.79 -4.09
CA THR A 38 13.02 6.19 -4.46
C THR A 38 14.31 6.78 -5.04
N ILE A 39 14.35 8.09 -5.22
CA ILE A 39 15.54 8.81 -5.62
C ILE A 39 15.93 9.87 -4.59
N ASN A 40 17.20 10.19 -4.53
CA ASN A 40 17.71 11.36 -3.81
C ASN A 40 17.45 12.65 -4.61
N LYS A 41 17.69 13.81 -3.99
CA LYS A 41 17.55 15.12 -4.65
C LYS A 41 18.42 15.27 -5.88
N ASP A 42 19.58 14.60 -5.92
CA ASP A 42 20.50 14.62 -7.06
C ASP A 42 20.10 13.64 -8.18
N GLY A 43 18.99 12.92 -8.00
CA GLY A 43 18.49 11.94 -8.98
C GLY A 43 19.06 10.55 -8.84
N SER A 44 20.01 10.32 -7.93
CA SER A 44 20.55 8.97 -7.70
C SER A 44 19.51 8.06 -7.03
N ILE A 45 19.58 6.76 -7.37
CA ILE A 45 18.61 5.79 -6.85
C ILE A 45 18.92 5.44 -5.41
N VAL A 46 17.89 5.39 -4.58
CA VAL A 46 17.96 4.86 -3.21
C VAL A 46 17.59 3.37 -3.25
N TYR A 47 18.57 2.53 -2.95
CA TYR A 47 18.34 1.10 -2.77
C TYR A 47 18.21 0.78 -1.28
N VAL A 48 17.30 -0.11 -0.92
CA VAL A 48 17.04 -0.44 0.48
C VAL A 48 17.35 -1.91 0.78
N PRO A 49 17.68 -2.24 2.04
CA PRO A 49 17.85 -3.63 2.44
C PRO A 49 16.52 -4.38 2.45
N ILE A 50 16.60 -5.71 2.51
CA ILE A 50 15.40 -6.57 2.46
C ILE A 50 14.46 -6.39 3.65
N ASP A 51 14.95 -5.91 4.78
CA ASP A 51 14.13 -5.66 5.98
C ASP A 51 13.46 -4.27 5.98
N ASP A 52 13.66 -3.47 4.95
CA ASP A 52 12.94 -2.22 4.77
C ASP A 52 11.46 -2.52 4.48
N TRP A 53 10.56 -1.73 5.05
CA TRP A 53 9.13 -1.99 4.96
C TRP A 53 8.61 -2.06 3.52
N CYS A 54 9.24 -1.37 2.59
CA CYS A 54 8.82 -1.33 1.19
C CYS A 54 9.64 -2.24 0.27
N SER A 55 10.39 -3.19 0.83
CA SER A 55 11.21 -4.11 0.03
C SER A 55 10.40 -5.03 -0.89
N GLY A 56 9.15 -5.26 -0.59
CA GLY A 56 8.27 -6.12 -1.39
C GLY A 56 7.71 -5.46 -2.65
N PHE A 57 7.74 -4.14 -2.74
CA PHE A 57 7.09 -3.45 -3.86
C PHE A 57 7.84 -3.57 -5.17
N PHE A 58 9.16 -3.55 -5.16
CA PHE A 58 9.92 -3.75 -6.39
C PHE A 58 9.66 -5.12 -7.03
N PRO A 59 9.83 -6.24 -6.33
CA PRO A 59 9.42 -7.52 -6.91
C PRO A 59 7.93 -7.57 -7.22
N GLY A 60 7.09 -6.92 -6.43
CA GLY A 60 5.64 -6.81 -6.70
C GLY A 60 5.34 -6.12 -8.03
N ASN A 61 6.06 -5.05 -8.34
CA ASN A 61 5.94 -4.36 -9.62
C ASN A 61 6.30 -5.27 -10.79
N ILE A 62 7.32 -6.11 -10.63
CA ILE A 62 7.69 -7.08 -11.65
C ILE A 62 6.62 -8.15 -11.81
N TRP A 63 6.01 -8.62 -10.73
CA TRP A 63 4.89 -9.58 -10.80
C TRP A 63 3.70 -9.00 -11.55
N TYR A 64 3.34 -7.73 -11.31
CA TYR A 64 2.26 -7.10 -12.07
C TYR A 64 2.63 -6.94 -13.54
N THR A 65 3.85 -6.58 -13.85
CA THR A 65 4.30 -6.47 -15.24
C THR A 65 4.24 -7.82 -15.95
N TYR A 66 4.64 -8.89 -15.27
CA TYR A 66 4.46 -10.24 -15.78
C TYR A 66 2.99 -10.56 -16.06
N GLU A 67 2.10 -10.28 -15.11
CA GLU A 67 0.65 -10.52 -15.26
C GLU A 67 0.04 -9.69 -16.38
N LEU A 68 0.42 -8.43 -16.50
CA LEU A 68 -0.13 -7.50 -17.50
C LEU A 68 0.35 -7.80 -18.90
N THR A 69 1.57 -8.29 -19.07
CA THR A 69 2.16 -8.55 -20.40
C THR A 69 2.07 -10.00 -20.84
N GLY A 70 2.03 -10.93 -19.91
CA GLY A 70 2.21 -12.35 -20.21
C GLY A 70 3.59 -12.69 -20.74
N ASP A 71 4.55 -11.77 -20.70
CA ASP A 71 5.90 -11.96 -21.21
C ASP A 71 6.76 -12.70 -20.17
N LYS A 72 7.16 -13.91 -20.52
CA LYS A 72 7.91 -14.81 -19.63
C LYS A 72 9.29 -14.30 -19.25
N LYS A 73 9.82 -13.28 -19.94
CA LYS A 73 11.12 -12.69 -19.57
C LYS A 73 11.09 -12.08 -18.16
N TRP A 74 9.91 -11.65 -17.70
CA TRP A 74 9.74 -11.06 -16.38
C TRP A 74 9.73 -12.08 -15.25
N LEU A 75 9.41 -13.35 -15.56
CA LEU A 75 9.27 -14.39 -14.54
C LEU A 75 10.56 -14.65 -13.76
N PRO A 76 11.73 -14.90 -14.41
CA PRO A 76 12.97 -15.10 -13.64
C PRO A 76 13.37 -13.90 -12.79
N LEU A 77 13.10 -12.69 -13.25
CA LEU A 77 13.39 -11.47 -12.50
C LEU A 77 12.48 -11.36 -11.27
N ALA A 78 11.17 -11.58 -11.44
CA ALA A 78 10.23 -11.58 -10.34
C ALA A 78 10.59 -12.62 -9.28
N GLU A 79 10.96 -13.84 -9.71
CA GLU A 79 11.38 -14.90 -8.81
C GLU A 79 12.67 -14.51 -8.05
N LYS A 80 13.66 -14.00 -8.75
CA LYS A 80 14.96 -13.64 -8.15
C LYS A 80 14.80 -12.58 -7.05
N TYR A 81 14.08 -11.50 -7.33
CA TYR A 81 13.92 -10.40 -6.38
C TYR A 81 12.92 -10.73 -5.27
N THR A 82 11.97 -11.60 -5.53
CA THR A 82 11.08 -12.13 -4.49
C THR A 82 11.85 -13.05 -3.54
N GLU A 83 12.58 -14.02 -4.08
CA GLU A 83 13.28 -15.04 -3.26
C GLU A 83 14.45 -14.42 -2.48
N ALA A 84 14.95 -13.26 -2.88
CA ALA A 84 15.91 -12.50 -2.08
C ALA A 84 15.33 -12.08 -0.72
N LEU A 85 14.00 -12.03 -0.58
CA LEU A 85 13.32 -11.65 0.66
C LEU A 85 13.02 -12.87 1.56
N ASP A 86 13.59 -14.04 1.29
CA ASP A 86 13.23 -15.28 1.99
C ASP A 86 13.30 -15.16 3.51
N SER A 87 14.33 -14.53 4.05
CA SER A 87 14.50 -14.39 5.50
C SER A 87 13.48 -13.47 6.17
N VAL A 88 12.77 -12.64 5.41
CA VAL A 88 11.76 -11.71 5.94
C VAL A 88 10.61 -12.48 6.62
N GLN A 89 10.33 -13.71 6.20
CA GLN A 89 9.29 -14.54 6.81
C GLN A 89 9.49 -14.76 8.31
N TYR A 90 10.71 -14.60 8.82
CA TYR A 90 11.02 -14.77 10.24
C TYR A 90 11.13 -13.46 11.02
N LEU A 91 10.92 -12.33 10.38
CA LEU A 91 11.04 -11.01 11.00
C LEU A 91 9.85 -10.76 11.94
N THR A 92 10.14 -10.33 13.17
CA THR A 92 9.12 -10.15 14.22
C THR A 92 9.13 -8.77 14.88
N TRP A 93 9.98 -7.83 14.44
CA TRP A 93 10.14 -6.55 15.15
C TRP A 93 9.33 -5.39 14.57
N HIS A 94 8.58 -5.58 13.48
CA HIS A 94 7.57 -4.64 13.01
C HIS A 94 6.51 -5.36 12.19
N HIS A 95 5.41 -4.65 11.87
CA HIS A 95 4.24 -5.25 11.25
C HIS A 95 4.34 -5.43 9.73
N ASP A 96 5.27 -4.75 9.07
CA ASP A 96 5.26 -4.61 7.61
C ASP A 96 5.69 -5.86 6.84
N VAL A 97 5.91 -6.97 7.52
CA VAL A 97 6.11 -8.28 6.87
C VAL A 97 4.93 -8.63 5.97
N GLY A 98 3.72 -8.14 6.30
CA GLY A 98 2.55 -8.29 5.44
C GLY A 98 2.72 -7.59 4.09
N PHE A 99 3.20 -6.35 4.09
CA PHE A 99 3.56 -5.64 2.86
C PHE A 99 4.68 -6.37 2.11
N MET A 100 5.76 -6.69 2.81
CA MET A 100 6.96 -7.26 2.18
C MET A 100 6.66 -8.58 1.49
N VAL A 101 6.03 -9.51 2.17
CA VAL A 101 5.74 -10.86 1.64
C VAL A 101 4.45 -10.87 0.83
N GLY A 102 3.46 -10.05 1.20
CA GLY A 102 2.20 -9.94 0.48
C GLY A 102 2.39 -9.41 -0.94
N CYS A 103 3.19 -8.38 -1.11
CA CYS A 103 3.43 -7.81 -2.44
C CYS A 103 4.36 -8.67 -3.31
N SER A 104 5.18 -9.50 -2.71
CA SER A 104 6.17 -10.34 -3.41
C SER A 104 5.71 -11.79 -3.53
N TYR A 105 5.88 -12.58 -2.50
CA TYR A 105 5.54 -14.02 -2.53
C TYR A 105 4.07 -14.30 -2.83
N LEU A 106 3.16 -13.51 -2.25
CA LEU A 106 1.72 -13.74 -2.48
C LEU A 106 1.33 -13.47 -3.93
N ASN A 107 1.87 -12.42 -4.54
CA ASN A 107 1.64 -12.16 -5.95
C ASN A 107 2.25 -13.25 -6.85
N GLY A 108 3.44 -13.74 -6.51
CA GLY A 108 4.03 -14.87 -7.23
C GLY A 108 3.16 -16.12 -7.15
N TYR A 109 2.62 -16.39 -5.99
CA TYR A 109 1.67 -17.49 -5.81
C TYR A 109 0.42 -17.31 -6.67
N ARG A 110 -0.15 -16.08 -6.68
CA ARG A 110 -1.36 -15.77 -7.44
C ARG A 110 -1.16 -15.81 -8.95
N PHE A 111 -0.06 -15.24 -9.44
CA PHE A 111 0.13 -15.01 -10.88
C PHE A 111 0.90 -16.11 -11.58
N ALA A 112 1.73 -16.86 -10.87
CA ALA A 112 2.58 -17.89 -11.46
C ALA A 112 2.41 -19.27 -10.82
N ASN A 113 1.38 -19.45 -9.98
CA ASN A 113 1.08 -20.72 -9.29
C ASN A 113 2.29 -21.32 -8.56
N LYS A 114 3.07 -20.47 -7.88
CA LYS A 114 4.27 -20.85 -7.16
C LYS A 114 3.92 -21.54 -5.85
N GLU A 115 3.59 -22.82 -5.92
CA GLU A 115 3.21 -23.61 -4.74
C GLU A 115 4.26 -23.58 -3.63
N GLU A 116 5.54 -23.50 -3.99
CA GLU A 116 6.67 -23.40 -3.05
C GLU A 116 6.66 -22.09 -2.23
N TYR A 117 5.83 -21.11 -2.61
CA TYR A 117 5.68 -19.86 -1.86
C TYR A 117 4.68 -19.97 -0.71
N LYS A 118 3.82 -21.00 -0.71
CA LYS A 118 2.84 -21.20 0.38
C LYS A 118 3.47 -21.28 1.77
N PRO A 119 4.53 -22.09 2.00
CA PRO A 119 5.14 -22.15 3.32
C PRO A 119 5.69 -20.81 3.80
N VAL A 120 6.22 -19.99 2.88
CA VAL A 120 6.73 -18.65 3.20
C VAL A 120 5.59 -17.74 3.66
N ILE A 121 4.46 -17.74 2.96
CA ILE A 121 3.28 -16.95 3.32
C ILE A 121 2.76 -17.35 4.71
N ILE A 122 2.66 -18.64 4.97
CA ILE A 122 2.19 -19.17 6.26
C ILE A 122 3.16 -18.81 7.40
N GLN A 123 4.47 -19.00 7.17
CA GLN A 123 5.47 -18.62 8.18
C GLN A 123 5.44 -17.12 8.47
N THR A 124 5.27 -16.29 7.46
CA THR A 124 5.14 -14.84 7.64
C THR A 124 3.95 -14.49 8.52
N ALA A 125 2.82 -15.18 8.33
CA ALA A 125 1.64 -14.98 9.18
C ALA A 125 1.91 -15.36 10.63
N LYS A 126 2.68 -16.43 10.88
CA LYS A 126 3.11 -16.79 12.23
C LYS A 126 3.97 -15.69 12.85
N SER A 127 4.92 -15.18 12.10
CA SER A 127 5.80 -14.09 12.57
C SER A 127 5.02 -12.82 12.87
N LEU A 128 4.11 -12.41 11.98
CA LEU A 128 3.26 -11.26 12.19
C LEU A 128 2.34 -11.44 13.40
N SER A 129 1.81 -12.65 13.59
CA SER A 129 0.89 -12.95 14.69
C SER A 129 1.56 -12.81 16.07
N THR A 130 2.88 -12.91 16.16
CA THR A 130 3.61 -12.66 17.42
C THR A 130 3.42 -11.24 17.93
N ARG A 131 3.01 -10.32 17.07
CA ARG A 131 2.78 -8.93 17.42
C ARG A 131 1.34 -8.64 17.89
N PHE A 132 0.50 -9.66 17.93
CA PHE A 132 -0.87 -9.51 18.39
C PHE A 132 -0.92 -9.32 19.90
N ARG A 133 -1.66 -8.30 20.36
CA ARG A 133 -1.84 -7.94 21.77
C ARG A 133 -3.30 -8.19 22.13
N PRO A 134 -3.62 -9.35 22.74
CA PRO A 134 -5.02 -9.76 22.92
C PRO A 134 -5.88 -8.79 23.73
N ALA A 135 -5.33 -8.19 24.79
CA ALA A 135 -6.09 -7.26 25.61
C ALA A 135 -6.54 -6.01 24.84
N ALA A 136 -5.71 -5.52 23.93
CA ALA A 136 -6.06 -4.40 23.06
C ALA A 136 -6.78 -4.85 21.78
N GLY A 137 -6.60 -6.10 21.37
CA GLY A 137 -7.18 -6.63 20.16
C GLY A 137 -6.56 -6.08 18.89
N VAL A 138 -5.25 -5.83 18.90
CA VAL A 138 -4.50 -5.22 17.80
C VAL A 138 -3.16 -5.90 17.58
N LEU A 139 -2.66 -5.76 16.36
CA LEU A 139 -1.27 -6.05 16.02
C LEU A 139 -0.44 -4.79 16.26
N GLN A 140 0.58 -4.89 17.08
CA GLN A 140 1.49 -3.77 17.34
C GLN A 140 2.32 -3.47 16.09
N SER A 141 2.35 -2.18 15.69
CA SER A 141 3.04 -1.79 14.45
C SER A 141 4.54 -1.74 14.62
N TRP A 142 5.02 -0.96 15.57
CA TRP A 142 6.43 -0.74 15.84
C TRP A 142 6.81 -1.17 17.25
N ASP A 143 8.07 -1.52 17.45
CA ASP A 143 8.60 -1.63 18.80
C ASP A 143 8.68 -0.23 19.43
N ALA A 144 8.30 -0.13 20.69
CA ALA A 144 8.20 1.15 21.39
C ALA A 144 9.49 1.54 22.12
N ASP A 145 10.46 0.65 22.18
CA ASP A 145 11.70 0.79 22.94
C ASP A 145 12.95 1.03 22.07
N LYS A 146 12.77 1.19 20.76
CA LYS A 146 13.87 1.30 19.79
C LYS A 146 13.64 2.46 18.81
N GLY A 147 14.75 2.97 18.25
CA GLY A 147 14.74 3.99 17.23
C GLY A 147 14.05 5.28 17.69
N TRP A 148 13.51 6.02 16.72
CA TRP A 148 12.80 7.27 17.01
C TRP A 148 11.49 7.04 17.76
N GLN A 149 10.90 5.85 17.65
CA GLN A 149 9.66 5.50 18.34
C GLN A 149 9.84 5.51 19.87
N ALA A 150 11.04 5.17 20.37
CA ALA A 150 11.33 5.15 21.79
C ALA A 150 11.19 6.52 22.45
N GLN A 151 11.34 7.59 21.67
CA GLN A 151 11.25 8.97 22.16
C GLN A 151 9.80 9.48 22.27
N ARG A 152 8.83 8.73 21.76
CA ARG A 152 7.42 9.14 21.71
C ARG A 152 6.65 8.75 22.99
N GLY A 153 7.21 7.92 23.84
CA GLY A 153 6.57 7.46 25.06
C GLY A 153 5.43 6.46 24.83
N TRP A 154 5.41 5.79 23.67
CA TRP A 154 4.41 4.78 23.35
C TRP A 154 4.66 3.47 24.11
N LYS A 155 3.58 2.70 24.29
CA LYS A 155 3.65 1.32 24.80
C LYS A 155 3.30 0.30 23.73
N CYS A 156 2.24 0.55 22.95
CA CYS A 156 1.78 -0.33 21.88
C CYS A 156 1.23 0.53 20.74
N PRO A 157 2.12 1.12 19.91
CA PRO A 157 1.68 1.98 18.81
C PRO A 157 1.13 1.14 17.67
N VAL A 158 0.00 1.58 17.14
CA VAL A 158 -0.67 0.97 15.99
C VAL A 158 -0.97 2.06 14.97
N ILE A 159 -0.46 1.91 13.76
CA ILE A 159 -0.73 2.86 12.69
C ILE A 159 -1.79 2.32 11.74
N ILE A 160 -2.50 3.23 11.08
CA ILE A 160 -3.58 2.86 10.15
C ILE A 160 -3.08 1.98 9.00
N ASP A 161 -1.81 2.13 8.62
CA ASP A 161 -1.12 1.34 7.60
C ASP A 161 -1.26 -0.17 7.86
N ASN A 162 -1.40 -0.57 9.12
CA ASN A 162 -1.48 -1.98 9.49
C ASN A 162 -2.70 -2.70 8.92
N MET A 163 -3.71 -1.96 8.47
CA MET A 163 -4.83 -2.55 7.73
C MET A 163 -4.36 -3.27 6.46
N MET A 164 -3.24 -2.82 5.88
CA MET A 164 -2.67 -3.42 4.67
C MET A 164 -1.94 -4.74 4.93
N ASN A 165 -1.55 -5.01 6.16
CA ASN A 165 -0.88 -6.27 6.52
C ASN A 165 -1.87 -7.41 6.79
N LEU A 166 -3.16 -7.13 6.87
CA LEU A 166 -4.19 -8.12 7.18
C LEU A 166 -4.45 -9.09 6.03
N GLU A 167 -4.24 -8.67 4.78
CA GLU A 167 -4.46 -9.54 3.61
C GLU A 167 -3.61 -10.80 3.69
N LEU A 168 -2.36 -10.66 4.12
CA LEU A 168 -1.47 -11.81 4.31
C LEU A 168 -2.03 -12.80 5.33
N LEU A 169 -2.61 -12.30 6.42
CA LEU A 169 -3.22 -13.15 7.46
C LEU A 169 -4.43 -13.89 6.91
N PHE A 170 -5.31 -13.21 6.18
CA PHE A 170 -6.46 -13.86 5.56
C PHE A 170 -6.03 -14.94 4.57
N GLU A 171 -5.04 -14.66 3.74
CA GLU A 171 -4.54 -15.64 2.77
C GLU A 171 -3.86 -16.82 3.47
N ALA A 172 -3.09 -16.58 4.52
CA ALA A 172 -2.47 -17.66 5.28
C ALA A 172 -3.51 -18.60 5.91
N SER A 173 -4.63 -18.06 6.40
CA SER A 173 -5.73 -18.89 6.89
C SER A 173 -6.32 -19.77 5.79
N LYS A 174 -6.52 -19.22 4.59
CA LYS A 174 -7.01 -20.00 3.44
C LYS A 174 -6.03 -21.12 3.06
N LEU A 175 -4.74 -20.80 3.03
CA LEU A 175 -3.71 -21.74 2.59
C LEU A 175 -3.43 -22.84 3.62
N SER A 176 -3.53 -22.52 4.92
CA SER A 176 -3.20 -23.44 6.01
C SER A 176 -4.41 -24.18 6.58
N GLY A 177 -5.60 -23.66 6.40
CA GLY A 177 -6.80 -24.13 7.10
C GLY A 177 -6.85 -23.73 8.57
N ASP A 178 -5.91 -22.93 9.05
CA ASP A 178 -5.85 -22.44 10.44
C ASP A 178 -6.55 -21.08 10.53
N SER A 179 -7.67 -21.04 11.28
CA SER A 179 -8.47 -19.83 11.43
C SER A 179 -7.84 -18.78 12.36
N THR A 180 -6.75 -19.09 13.04
CA THR A 180 -6.09 -18.16 13.98
C THR A 180 -5.74 -16.84 13.29
N TYR A 181 -5.17 -16.91 12.08
CA TYR A 181 -4.77 -15.70 11.34
C TYR A 181 -5.97 -14.86 10.90
N TYR A 182 -7.02 -15.52 10.43
CA TYR A 182 -8.29 -14.87 10.10
C TYR A 182 -8.87 -14.13 11.30
N ASN A 183 -8.91 -14.79 12.46
CA ASN A 183 -9.47 -14.21 13.68
C ASN A 183 -8.68 -13.00 14.16
N ILE A 184 -7.35 -13.05 14.08
CA ILE A 184 -6.49 -11.90 14.40
C ILE A 184 -6.79 -10.73 13.47
N ALA A 185 -6.88 -10.98 12.16
CA ALA A 185 -7.15 -9.95 11.17
C ALA A 185 -8.50 -9.27 11.43
N VAL A 186 -9.55 -10.03 11.67
CA VAL A 186 -10.89 -9.51 11.97
C VAL A 186 -10.87 -8.68 13.25
N LYS A 187 -10.23 -9.20 14.31
CA LYS A 187 -10.16 -8.48 15.58
C LYS A 187 -9.43 -7.16 15.43
N HIS A 188 -8.30 -7.16 14.72
CA HIS A 188 -7.55 -5.92 14.44
C HIS A 188 -8.40 -4.92 13.65
N ALA A 189 -9.07 -5.36 12.59
CA ALA A 189 -9.91 -4.49 11.77
C ALA A 189 -11.06 -3.87 12.58
N ASP A 190 -11.69 -4.65 13.45
CA ASP A 190 -12.79 -4.17 14.29
C ASP A 190 -12.32 -3.16 15.35
N THR A 191 -11.18 -3.43 15.97
CA THR A 191 -10.59 -2.50 16.94
C THR A 191 -10.18 -1.19 16.29
N THR A 192 -9.57 -1.27 15.09
CA THR A 192 -9.20 -0.10 14.30
C THR A 192 -10.42 0.74 13.94
N MET A 193 -11.51 0.09 13.51
CA MET A 193 -12.77 0.78 13.20
C MET A 193 -13.30 1.55 14.40
N LYS A 194 -13.22 0.97 15.57
CA LYS A 194 -13.71 1.57 16.82
C LYS A 194 -12.86 2.75 17.29
N ASN A 195 -11.53 2.65 17.18
CA ASN A 195 -10.61 3.55 17.90
C ASN A 195 -9.85 4.54 17.01
N HIS A 196 -9.71 4.26 15.71
CA HIS A 196 -8.81 5.04 14.85
C HIS A 196 -9.50 6.12 14.02
N PHE A 197 -10.83 6.22 14.08
CA PHE A 197 -11.60 7.15 13.24
C PHE A 197 -12.28 8.24 14.06
N ARG A 198 -12.27 9.45 13.51
CA ARG A 198 -13.02 10.60 14.01
C ARG A 198 -14.45 10.55 13.47
N ASP A 199 -15.33 11.39 14.00
CA ASP A 199 -16.75 11.40 13.60
C ASP A 199 -16.97 11.70 12.12
N ASP A 200 -16.04 12.43 11.49
CA ASP A 200 -16.08 12.72 10.05
C ASP A 200 -15.53 11.60 9.17
N ASN A 201 -15.12 10.48 9.78
CA ASN A 201 -14.51 9.32 9.13
C ASN A 201 -13.09 9.54 8.61
N SER A 202 -12.43 10.63 9.04
CA SER A 202 -10.99 10.72 8.92
C SER A 202 -10.32 9.86 9.99
N CYS A 203 -9.10 9.38 9.71
CA CYS A 203 -8.41 8.51 10.64
C CYS A 203 -7.21 9.19 11.28
N TYR A 204 -6.93 8.81 12.52
CA TYR A 204 -5.65 9.07 13.15
C TYR A 204 -4.59 8.18 12.51
N HIS A 205 -3.39 8.71 12.33
CA HIS A 205 -2.27 7.90 11.85
C HIS A 205 -1.87 6.88 12.92
N VAL A 206 -1.66 7.32 14.16
CA VAL A 206 -1.17 6.50 15.27
C VAL A 206 -2.18 6.47 16.40
N VAL A 207 -2.51 5.28 16.89
CA VAL A 207 -3.22 5.11 18.16
C VAL A 207 -2.32 4.24 19.04
N ASP A 208 -1.97 4.76 20.22
CA ASP A 208 -1.16 4.03 21.17
C ASP A 208 -2.06 3.39 22.22
N TYR A 209 -1.84 2.10 22.49
CA TYR A 209 -2.62 1.32 23.44
C TYR A 209 -1.79 0.91 24.62
N ASP A 210 -2.46 0.65 25.74
CA ASP A 210 -1.89 -0.12 26.83
C ASP A 210 -2.04 -1.60 26.49
N PRO A 211 -0.94 -2.36 26.32
CA PRO A 211 -1.04 -3.76 25.91
C PRO A 211 -1.57 -4.68 27.02
N VAL A 212 -1.61 -4.22 28.24
CA VAL A 212 -2.12 -5.00 29.40
C VAL A 212 -3.61 -4.76 29.61
N THR A 213 -4.04 -3.50 29.62
CA THR A 213 -5.45 -3.13 29.86
C THR A 213 -6.28 -3.06 28.58
N GLY A 214 -5.65 -2.85 27.44
CA GLY A 214 -6.31 -2.65 26.16
C GLY A 214 -6.81 -1.22 25.94
N GLU A 215 -6.59 -0.31 26.88
CA GLU A 215 -7.08 1.07 26.77
C GLU A 215 -6.27 1.89 25.78
N VAL A 216 -6.94 2.81 25.07
CA VAL A 216 -6.29 3.83 24.25
C VAL A 216 -5.59 4.83 25.17
N ARG A 217 -4.29 5.05 24.93
CA ARG A 217 -3.48 6.00 25.68
C ARG A 217 -3.35 7.36 24.97
N LYS A 218 -3.10 7.32 23.65
CA LYS A 218 -2.88 8.52 22.83
C LYS A 218 -3.36 8.31 21.43
N ARG A 219 -3.80 9.40 20.78
CA ARG A 219 -4.10 9.44 19.35
C ARG A 219 -3.25 10.55 18.72
N GLN A 220 -2.42 10.18 17.76
CA GLN A 220 -1.36 11.07 17.26
C GLN A 220 -1.11 10.84 15.77
N THR A 221 -0.13 11.58 15.25
CA THR A 221 0.43 11.34 13.93
C THR A 221 1.94 11.22 14.01
N ALA A 222 2.53 10.53 13.05
CA ALA A 222 3.98 10.51 12.83
C ALA A 222 4.31 10.99 11.41
N GLN A 223 3.46 10.70 10.43
CA GLN A 223 3.68 11.07 9.02
C GLN A 223 2.73 12.15 8.52
N GLY A 224 1.64 12.41 9.22
CA GLY A 224 0.70 13.49 8.91
C GLY A 224 1.15 14.84 9.42
N TYR A 225 0.37 15.88 9.07
CA TYR A 225 0.67 17.26 9.43
C TYR A 225 0.53 17.53 10.95
N ALA A 226 -0.57 17.06 11.53
CA ALA A 226 -0.86 17.27 12.97
C ALA A 226 -1.66 16.08 13.50
N ASP A 227 -1.71 15.93 14.83
CA ASP A 227 -2.40 14.80 15.46
C ASP A 227 -3.86 14.70 15.05
N GLU A 228 -4.53 15.84 14.86
CA GLU A 228 -5.95 15.89 14.46
C GLU A 228 -6.14 16.01 12.94
N SER A 229 -5.08 15.98 12.14
CA SER A 229 -5.20 16.10 10.68
C SER A 229 -5.45 14.77 10.02
N ALA A 230 -5.89 14.81 8.77
CA ALA A 230 -6.11 13.63 7.94
C ALA A 230 -4.96 13.46 6.94
N TRP A 231 -4.01 12.61 7.29
CA TRP A 231 -2.91 12.23 6.42
C TRP A 231 -3.48 11.47 5.19
N ALA A 232 -3.15 11.95 3.99
CA ALA A 232 -3.81 11.46 2.77
C ALA A 232 -3.57 9.97 2.53
N ARG A 233 -2.34 9.49 2.65
CA ARG A 233 -2.03 8.07 2.47
C ARG A 233 -2.69 7.21 3.55
N GLY A 234 -2.86 7.73 4.77
CA GLY A 234 -3.60 7.04 5.82
C GLY A 234 -5.05 6.75 5.42
N GLN A 235 -5.72 7.74 4.82
CA GLN A 235 -7.09 7.54 4.30
C GLN A 235 -7.11 6.49 3.17
N ALA A 236 -6.07 6.48 2.33
CA ALA A 236 -5.94 5.48 1.26
C ALA A 236 -5.76 4.06 1.85
N TRP A 237 -4.89 3.90 2.84
CA TRP A 237 -4.72 2.61 3.50
C TRP A 237 -6.03 2.12 4.12
N ALA A 238 -6.78 3.03 4.72
CA ALA A 238 -8.05 2.71 5.37
C ALA A 238 -9.09 2.20 4.37
N ILE A 239 -9.33 2.93 3.29
CA ILE A 239 -10.34 2.50 2.30
C ILE A 239 -9.93 1.19 1.62
N TYR A 240 -8.66 1.03 1.30
CA TYR A 240 -8.15 -0.22 0.72
C TYR A 240 -8.33 -1.37 1.71
N GLY A 241 -7.93 -1.16 2.97
CA GLY A 241 -7.97 -2.19 4.00
C GLY A 241 -9.38 -2.69 4.30
N TYR A 242 -10.36 -1.80 4.44
CA TYR A 242 -11.74 -2.23 4.71
C TYR A 242 -12.41 -2.86 3.50
N THR A 243 -12.12 -2.40 2.30
CA THR A 243 -12.58 -3.07 1.08
C THR A 243 -12.03 -4.49 1.02
N MET A 244 -10.76 -4.66 1.32
CA MET A 244 -10.10 -5.97 1.36
C MET A 244 -10.70 -6.86 2.48
N CYS A 245 -10.99 -6.31 3.64
CA CYS A 245 -11.64 -7.08 4.71
C CYS A 245 -13.00 -7.65 4.26
N TYR A 246 -13.78 -6.90 3.50
CA TYR A 246 -15.02 -7.41 2.94
C TYR A 246 -14.77 -8.58 1.99
N ARG A 247 -13.72 -8.51 1.19
CA ARG A 247 -13.36 -9.60 0.25
C ARG A 247 -13.29 -10.95 0.96
N TYR A 248 -12.72 -10.98 2.15
CA TYR A 248 -12.50 -12.22 2.90
C TYR A 248 -13.62 -12.60 3.85
N THR A 249 -14.38 -11.64 4.37
CA THR A 249 -15.38 -11.88 5.42
C THR A 249 -16.82 -11.81 4.92
N HIS A 250 -17.09 -11.04 3.86
CA HIS A 250 -18.43 -10.68 3.40
C HIS A 250 -19.29 -10.00 4.49
N ASP A 251 -18.64 -9.37 5.48
CA ASP A 251 -19.32 -8.65 6.53
C ASP A 251 -19.63 -7.22 6.08
N GLN A 252 -20.91 -6.86 6.04
CA GLN A 252 -21.41 -5.58 5.54
C GLN A 252 -20.79 -4.38 6.23
N LYS A 253 -20.43 -4.48 7.51
CA LYS A 253 -19.83 -3.35 8.25
C LYS A 253 -18.56 -2.83 7.60
N TYR A 254 -17.78 -3.68 6.92
CA TYR A 254 -16.56 -3.28 6.24
C TYR A 254 -16.84 -2.51 4.96
N LEU A 255 -17.89 -2.89 4.21
CA LEU A 255 -18.32 -2.08 3.07
C LEU A 255 -18.85 -0.71 3.53
N ASP A 256 -19.65 -0.70 4.60
CA ASP A 256 -20.17 0.54 5.15
C ASP A 256 -19.03 1.48 5.56
N MET A 257 -17.97 0.92 6.16
CA MET A 257 -16.81 1.71 6.56
C MET A 257 -16.06 2.25 5.33
N ALA A 258 -15.86 1.42 4.31
CA ALA A 258 -15.21 1.86 3.07
C ALA A 258 -15.99 3.01 2.41
N GLU A 259 -17.32 2.94 2.38
CA GLU A 259 -18.15 4.02 1.84
C GLU A 259 -18.04 5.32 2.65
N LYS A 260 -17.98 5.22 3.97
CA LYS A 260 -17.78 6.39 4.84
C LYS A 260 -16.43 7.07 4.58
N ILE A 261 -15.38 6.27 4.41
CA ILE A 261 -14.05 6.80 4.09
C ILE A 261 -14.04 7.43 2.70
N TYR A 262 -14.70 6.80 1.71
CA TYR A 262 -14.87 7.39 0.38
C TYR A 262 -15.50 8.77 0.47
N ASN A 263 -16.59 8.90 1.23
CA ASN A 263 -17.29 10.17 1.37
C ASN A 263 -16.41 11.23 2.01
N PHE A 264 -15.58 10.86 2.99
CA PHE A 264 -14.63 11.81 3.58
C PHE A 264 -13.65 12.34 2.52
N ILE A 265 -13.05 11.45 1.74
CA ILE A 265 -12.02 11.81 0.75
C ILE A 265 -12.63 12.67 -0.36
N PHE A 266 -13.73 12.22 -0.96
CA PHE A 266 -14.24 12.80 -2.21
C PHE A 266 -15.23 13.96 -1.98
N ASN A 267 -15.67 14.18 -0.76
CA ASN A 267 -16.42 15.38 -0.38
C ASN A 267 -15.53 16.43 0.32
N ASN A 268 -14.25 16.14 0.50
CA ASN A 268 -13.33 17.09 1.16
C ASN A 268 -13.04 18.27 0.22
N PRO A 269 -13.26 19.51 0.69
CA PRO A 269 -13.05 20.71 -0.15
C PRO A 269 -11.58 20.93 -0.55
N ASN A 270 -10.64 20.30 0.14
CA ASN A 270 -9.22 20.41 -0.14
C ASN A 270 -8.71 19.36 -1.15
N LEU A 271 -9.58 18.48 -1.63
CA LEU A 271 -9.21 17.56 -2.70
C LEU A 271 -9.21 18.31 -4.04
N PRO A 272 -8.07 18.34 -4.77
CA PRO A 272 -8.01 18.98 -6.07
C PRO A 272 -8.92 18.33 -7.12
N GLU A 273 -9.21 19.08 -8.20
CA GLU A 273 -10.06 18.59 -9.29
C GLU A 273 -9.52 17.36 -10.00
N ASP A 274 -8.20 17.20 -10.05
CA ASP A 274 -7.56 16.03 -10.65
C ASP A 274 -7.62 14.78 -9.75
N LEU A 275 -8.16 14.90 -8.55
CA LEU A 275 -8.36 13.87 -7.54
C LEU A 275 -7.05 13.31 -6.98
N VAL A 276 -5.93 13.98 -7.18
CA VAL A 276 -4.66 13.63 -6.53
C VAL A 276 -4.52 14.50 -5.28
N PRO A 277 -4.58 13.93 -4.08
CA PRO A 277 -4.59 14.73 -2.86
C PRO A 277 -3.24 15.36 -2.58
N TYR A 278 -3.26 16.45 -1.82
CA TYR A 278 -2.07 16.90 -1.11
C TYR A 278 -1.68 15.82 -0.08
N TRP A 279 -0.45 15.87 0.40
CA TRP A 279 0.07 14.86 1.34
C TRP A 279 -0.76 14.72 2.62
N ASP A 280 -1.47 15.79 3.00
CA ASP A 280 -2.40 15.82 4.13
C ASP A 280 -3.57 16.72 3.76
N PHE A 281 -4.80 16.32 4.08
CA PHE A 281 -5.99 17.10 3.74
C PHE A 281 -6.04 18.43 4.49
N ASP A 282 -5.32 18.55 5.59
CA ASP A 282 -5.25 19.75 6.42
C ASP A 282 -3.87 20.43 6.34
N ALA A 283 -3.10 20.15 5.30
CA ALA A 283 -1.79 20.77 5.11
C ALA A 283 -1.90 22.29 5.15
N PRO A 284 -0.94 22.99 5.79
CA PRO A 284 -1.14 24.38 6.19
C PRO A 284 -1.08 25.40 5.04
N ASN A 285 -0.47 25.06 3.92
CA ASN A 285 -0.21 26.00 2.83
C ASN A 285 -0.91 25.62 1.51
N ILE A 286 -2.01 24.86 1.57
CA ILE A 286 -2.79 24.56 0.36
C ILE A 286 -3.20 25.87 -0.32
N PRO A 287 -3.00 26.06 -1.65
CA PRO A 287 -2.62 25.04 -2.66
C PRO A 287 -1.10 24.89 -2.87
N ASN A 288 -0.25 25.49 -2.06
CA ASN A 288 1.21 25.44 -2.21
C ASN A 288 1.82 24.31 -1.35
N GLU A 289 1.32 23.09 -1.54
CA GLU A 289 1.76 21.89 -0.84
C GLU A 289 2.05 20.79 -1.85
N PRO A 290 2.96 19.86 -1.54
CA PRO A 290 3.20 18.71 -2.42
C PRO A 290 1.98 17.78 -2.47
N ARG A 291 1.78 17.19 -3.66
CA ARG A 291 0.77 16.14 -3.87
C ARG A 291 1.35 14.79 -3.43
N ASP A 292 0.48 13.86 -3.11
CA ASP A 292 0.89 12.48 -2.85
C ASP A 292 0.22 11.51 -3.80
N VAL A 293 0.95 11.18 -4.86
CA VAL A 293 0.49 10.25 -5.88
C VAL A 293 0.30 8.84 -5.32
N SER A 294 1.08 8.45 -4.30
CA SER A 294 0.92 7.13 -3.70
C SER A 294 -0.46 6.95 -3.06
N ALA A 295 -0.98 8.00 -2.42
CA ALA A 295 -2.33 7.98 -1.86
C ALA A 295 -3.39 7.84 -2.96
N ALA A 296 -3.22 8.57 -4.07
CA ALA A 296 -4.15 8.50 -5.20
C ALA A 296 -4.16 7.11 -5.84
N ALA A 297 -2.99 6.53 -6.08
CA ALA A 297 -2.86 5.21 -6.72
C ALA A 297 -3.50 4.11 -5.86
N CYS A 298 -3.22 4.11 -4.57
CA CYS A 298 -3.80 3.15 -3.63
C CYS A 298 -5.33 3.28 -3.57
N THR A 299 -5.84 4.51 -3.51
CA THR A 299 -7.27 4.78 -3.49
C THR A 299 -7.95 4.30 -4.77
N ALA A 300 -7.37 4.58 -5.93
CA ALA A 300 -7.92 4.13 -7.21
C ALA A 300 -8.03 2.60 -7.28
N SER A 301 -6.98 1.90 -6.86
CA SER A 301 -7.00 0.44 -6.84
C SER A 301 -8.09 -0.10 -5.91
N ALA A 302 -8.23 0.50 -4.72
CA ALA A 302 -9.30 0.15 -3.78
C ALA A 302 -10.69 0.37 -4.39
N LEU A 303 -10.89 1.47 -5.10
CA LEU A 303 -12.18 1.81 -5.69
C LEU A 303 -12.59 0.84 -6.80
N TYR A 304 -11.65 0.35 -7.59
CA TYR A 304 -11.96 -0.69 -8.57
C TYR A 304 -12.52 -1.94 -7.90
N GLU A 305 -11.91 -2.36 -6.81
CA GLU A 305 -12.43 -3.50 -6.06
C GLU A 305 -13.79 -3.17 -5.43
N LEU A 306 -13.92 -2.02 -4.77
CA LEU A 306 -15.16 -1.60 -4.12
C LEU A 306 -16.32 -1.56 -5.12
N SER A 307 -16.06 -1.14 -6.35
CA SER A 307 -17.08 -1.06 -7.41
C SER A 307 -17.69 -2.43 -7.74
N THR A 308 -16.97 -3.51 -7.53
CA THR A 308 -17.47 -4.86 -7.77
C THR A 308 -18.48 -5.31 -6.71
N TYR A 309 -18.40 -4.73 -5.51
CA TYR A 309 -19.28 -5.10 -4.39
C TYR A 309 -20.51 -4.21 -4.29
N ILE A 310 -20.41 -2.98 -4.77
CA ILE A 310 -21.49 -1.99 -4.71
C ILE A 310 -21.71 -1.41 -6.11
N PRO A 311 -22.39 -2.14 -7.00
CA PRO A 311 -22.71 -1.63 -8.34
C PRO A 311 -23.72 -0.49 -8.24
N GLY A 312 -23.71 0.42 -9.20
CA GLY A 312 -24.63 1.56 -9.24
C GLY A 312 -24.15 2.79 -8.49
N LYS A 313 -23.00 2.74 -7.86
CA LYS A 313 -22.30 3.91 -7.34
C LYS A 313 -21.17 4.32 -8.31
N ASN A 314 -20.65 5.54 -8.15
CA ASN A 314 -19.64 6.10 -9.04
C ASN A 314 -18.20 5.69 -8.69
N TYR A 315 -17.99 4.54 -8.10
CA TYR A 315 -16.65 4.13 -7.63
C TYR A 315 -15.70 3.83 -8.78
N LYS A 316 -16.16 3.12 -9.82
CA LYS A 316 -15.33 2.86 -10.99
C LYS A 316 -15.01 4.16 -11.74
N GLU A 317 -16.01 5.01 -11.94
CA GLU A 317 -15.83 6.30 -12.62
C GLU A 317 -14.84 7.20 -11.87
N THR A 318 -14.89 7.22 -10.55
CA THR A 318 -13.94 7.97 -9.73
C THR A 318 -12.53 7.39 -9.86
N ALA A 319 -12.40 6.05 -9.80
CA ALA A 319 -11.12 5.39 -10.03
C ALA A 319 -10.56 5.71 -11.41
N ASP A 320 -11.40 5.70 -12.46
CA ASP A 320 -10.99 6.02 -13.82
C ASP A 320 -10.45 7.45 -13.92
N LYS A 321 -11.08 8.40 -13.25
CA LYS A 321 -10.60 9.80 -13.23
C LYS A 321 -9.24 9.93 -12.53
N ILE A 322 -9.06 9.23 -11.42
CA ILE A 322 -7.76 9.22 -10.73
C ILE A 322 -6.70 8.62 -11.65
N MET A 323 -6.98 7.48 -12.26
CA MET A 323 -6.02 6.80 -13.13
C MET A 323 -5.70 7.63 -14.38
N GLU A 324 -6.68 8.33 -14.94
CA GLU A 324 -6.46 9.25 -16.05
C GLU A 324 -5.50 10.37 -15.65
N SER A 325 -5.66 10.95 -14.47
CA SER A 325 -4.72 11.94 -13.93
C SER A 325 -3.32 11.35 -13.77
N LEU A 326 -3.20 10.18 -13.14
CA LEU A 326 -1.91 9.54 -12.87
C LEU A 326 -1.19 9.14 -14.16
N GLY A 327 -1.93 8.73 -15.19
CA GLY A 327 -1.36 8.38 -16.50
C GLY A 327 -1.04 9.58 -17.39
N SER A 328 -1.36 10.80 -16.95
CA SER A 328 -1.08 12.03 -17.69
C SER A 328 0.37 12.49 -17.52
N PRO A 329 0.87 13.36 -18.41
CA PRO A 329 2.22 13.92 -18.27
C PRO A 329 2.46 14.66 -16.95
N ALA A 330 1.41 15.09 -16.25
CA ALA A 330 1.56 15.76 -14.95
C ALA A 330 2.13 14.82 -13.87
N TYR A 331 1.87 13.52 -13.98
CA TYR A 331 2.24 12.55 -12.94
C TYR A 331 3.00 11.33 -13.46
N ARG A 332 2.84 10.97 -14.71
CA ARG A 332 3.59 9.85 -15.31
C ARG A 332 4.86 10.36 -15.97
N ALA A 333 5.99 9.82 -15.56
CA ALA A 333 7.29 10.22 -16.06
C ALA A 333 7.50 9.79 -17.53
N GLU A 334 8.28 10.58 -18.26
CA GLU A 334 8.81 10.18 -19.55
C GLU A 334 9.80 9.03 -19.37
N VAL A 335 9.83 8.11 -20.32
CA VAL A 335 10.74 6.97 -20.32
C VAL A 335 12.19 7.44 -20.21
N GLY A 336 12.95 6.84 -19.32
CA GLY A 336 14.36 7.16 -19.07
C GLY A 336 14.55 8.27 -18.04
N THR A 337 13.50 8.86 -17.51
CA THR A 337 13.57 9.87 -16.45
C THR A 337 13.05 9.33 -15.13
N ASN A 338 13.06 10.17 -14.08
CA ASN A 338 12.46 9.84 -12.78
C ASN A 338 13.09 8.62 -12.10
N GLY A 339 14.39 8.38 -12.33
CA GLY A 339 15.04 7.19 -11.79
C GLY A 339 14.47 5.88 -12.30
N ASN A 340 13.77 5.92 -13.43
CA ASN A 340 13.06 4.80 -14.06
C ASN A 340 11.89 4.29 -13.25
N PHE A 341 11.36 5.08 -12.31
CA PHE A 341 10.05 4.86 -11.71
C PHE A 341 8.96 5.40 -12.62
N ILE A 342 7.74 4.88 -12.45
CA ILE A 342 6.60 5.19 -13.34
C ILE A 342 6.01 6.55 -13.00
N LEU A 343 5.67 6.78 -11.73
CA LEU A 343 4.95 7.97 -11.29
C LEU A 343 5.85 8.96 -10.55
N MET A 344 5.59 10.25 -10.77
CA MET A 344 6.23 11.38 -10.10
C MET A 344 5.33 11.90 -8.98
N HIS A 345 5.89 12.70 -8.07
CA HIS A 345 5.14 13.54 -7.12
C HIS A 345 4.44 12.77 -6.01
N SER A 346 5.19 11.89 -5.33
CA SER A 346 4.77 11.27 -4.08
C SER A 346 5.46 11.89 -2.88
N VAL A 347 4.93 11.61 -1.70
CA VAL A 347 5.51 12.04 -0.42
C VAL A 347 5.59 10.85 0.53
N GLY A 348 6.78 10.57 1.03
CA GLY A 348 6.98 9.56 2.08
C GLY A 348 6.56 10.11 3.44
N SER A 349 7.35 11.03 4.01
CA SER A 349 7.04 11.63 5.30
C SER A 349 7.64 13.02 5.43
N ILE A 350 6.80 14.05 5.37
CA ILE A 350 7.23 15.44 5.56
C ILE A 350 7.74 15.69 6.99
N PRO A 351 7.07 15.22 8.06
CA PRO A 351 7.59 15.43 9.41
C PRO A 351 8.99 14.86 9.63
N HIS A 352 9.35 13.79 8.92
CA HIS A 352 10.70 13.21 8.99
C HIS A 352 11.67 13.81 7.98
N GLY A 353 11.23 14.78 7.16
CA GLY A 353 12.04 15.37 6.10
C GLY A 353 12.44 14.35 5.01
N ALA A 354 11.64 13.29 4.84
CA ALA A 354 11.99 12.16 3.99
C ALA A 354 11.04 12.04 2.80
N GLU A 355 11.63 11.88 1.61
CA GLU A 355 10.89 11.54 0.39
C GLU A 355 9.82 12.56 0.06
N ILE A 356 10.22 13.82 -0.12
CA ILE A 356 9.32 14.92 -0.44
C ILE A 356 9.34 15.16 -1.94
N ASP A 357 8.19 15.03 -2.59
CA ASP A 357 8.01 15.24 -4.02
C ASP A 357 8.98 14.41 -4.87
N VAL A 358 8.90 13.09 -4.70
CA VAL A 358 9.78 12.10 -5.34
C VAL A 358 8.96 10.91 -5.83
N PRO A 359 9.52 10.04 -6.72
CA PRO A 359 8.87 8.76 -7.00
C PRO A 359 8.99 7.82 -5.79
N LEU A 360 8.00 6.94 -5.63
CA LEU A 360 8.01 5.89 -4.63
C LEU A 360 7.62 4.56 -5.28
N ASN A 361 8.34 3.49 -4.95
CA ASN A 361 8.07 2.17 -5.52
C ASN A 361 6.64 1.68 -5.24
N TYR A 362 6.04 2.08 -4.11
CA TYR A 362 4.67 1.67 -3.80
C TYR A 362 3.61 2.50 -4.53
N ALA A 363 3.92 3.72 -4.96
CA ALA A 363 3.02 4.45 -5.86
C ALA A 363 2.89 3.69 -7.18
N ASP A 364 4.00 3.23 -7.74
CA ASP A 364 4.01 2.42 -8.95
C ASP A 364 3.24 1.11 -8.74
N TYR A 365 3.45 0.46 -7.60
CA TYR A 365 2.80 -0.81 -7.28
C TYR A 365 1.28 -0.71 -7.34
N TYR A 366 0.69 0.27 -6.66
CA TYR A 366 -0.77 0.42 -6.65
C TYR A 366 -1.31 0.96 -7.96
N PHE A 367 -0.51 1.72 -8.70
CA PHE A 367 -0.87 2.11 -10.05
C PHE A 367 -0.98 0.90 -10.97
N LEU A 368 0.00 0.00 -10.95
CA LEU A 368 -0.03 -1.25 -11.74
C LEU A 368 -1.19 -2.16 -11.32
N GLU A 369 -1.43 -2.29 -10.03
CA GLU A 369 -2.59 -3.02 -9.53
C GLU A 369 -3.89 -2.40 -10.05
N GLY A 370 -3.98 -1.08 -10.05
CA GLY A 370 -5.11 -0.33 -10.58
C GLY A 370 -5.34 -0.61 -12.07
N ILE A 371 -4.27 -0.64 -12.86
CA ILE A 371 -4.36 -0.99 -14.29
C ILE A 371 -4.90 -2.40 -14.46
N MET A 372 -4.39 -3.36 -13.69
CA MET A 372 -4.84 -4.74 -13.76
C MET A 372 -6.33 -4.86 -13.40
N ARG A 373 -6.76 -4.22 -12.33
CA ARG A 373 -8.16 -4.24 -11.88
C ARG A 373 -9.09 -3.58 -12.90
N LYS A 374 -8.67 -2.45 -13.47
CA LYS A 374 -9.39 -1.79 -14.56
C LYS A 374 -9.54 -2.70 -15.77
N ARG A 375 -8.44 -3.31 -16.21
CA ARG A 375 -8.43 -4.27 -17.31
C ARG A 375 -9.44 -5.40 -17.06
N ASP A 376 -9.42 -5.96 -15.87
CA ASP A 376 -10.28 -7.11 -15.53
C ASP A 376 -11.76 -6.73 -15.49
N LEU A 377 -12.08 -5.50 -15.07
CA LEU A 377 -13.45 -4.99 -15.08
C LEU A 377 -13.97 -4.70 -16.48
N GLU A 378 -13.08 -4.42 -17.43
CA GLU A 378 -13.43 -4.03 -18.81
C GLU A 378 -13.34 -5.20 -19.80
N LYS A 379 -13.06 -6.38 -19.34
CA LYS A 379 -13.07 -7.60 -20.18
C LYS A 379 -14.48 -7.98 -20.61
#